data_0b56c9e85901377e3fc72a5cfae1dd37
#
_entry.id   0b56c9e85901377e3fc72a5cfae1dd37
#
_cell.length_a   1.000
_cell.length_b   1.000
_cell.length_c   1.000
_cell.angle_alpha   90.00
_cell.angle_beta   90.00
_cell.angle_gamma   90.00
#
_symmetry.space_group_name_H-M   'P 1'
#
loop_
_entity.id
_entity.type
_entity.pdbx_description
1 polymer ?
#
loop_
_entity_poly.entity_id
_entity_poly.type
_entity_poly.pdbx_seq_one_letter_code
_entity_poly.pdbx_strand_id
1 'polypeptide(L)'
;AQCLIFFLNQKPLTKNFSQKNITVENFSSIVLSKSGITKIGSEKLNKIDEDNIYLEGNSYLENKEYKIYGKNISINLSKEISKSDENVEVINNMGLLKAQGFKNLDYDGKIFFEGEVEFVINE
;
A
#
# COMPACT_ATOMS: atom_id res chain seq x y z
N ALA A 1 -14.55 8.88 -4.09
CA ALA A 1 -13.44 9.84 -3.99
C ALA A 1 -12.51 9.43 -2.87
N GLN A 2 -11.22 9.55 -3.10
CA GLN A 2 -10.19 9.26 -2.11
C GLN A 2 -9.56 10.56 -1.62
N CYS A 3 -9.33 10.63 -0.32
CA CYS A 3 -8.56 11.70 0.28
C CYS A 3 -7.21 11.12 0.73
N LEU A 4 -6.13 11.76 0.32
CA LEU A 4 -4.78 11.32 0.66
C LEU A 4 -4.14 12.35 1.59
N ILE A 5 -3.75 11.91 2.77
CA ILE A 5 -3.08 12.73 3.77
C ILE A 5 -1.67 12.24 3.94
N PHE A 6 -0.68 13.14 3.82
CA PHE A 6 0.73 12.82 3.91
C PHE A 6 1.33 13.21 5.25
N PHE A 7 2.21 12.37 5.76
CA PHE A 7 3.02 12.66 6.93
C PHE A 7 4.50 12.49 6.57
N LEU A 8 5.30 13.48 6.92
CA LEU A 8 6.75 13.40 6.81
C LEU A 8 7.31 13.63 8.21
N ASN A 9 8.06 12.65 8.73
CA ASN A 9 8.56 12.68 10.11
C ASN A 9 7.44 12.93 11.12
N GLN A 10 6.29 12.30 10.91
CA GLN A 10 5.08 12.42 11.74
C GLN A 10 4.45 13.81 11.79
N LYS A 11 4.82 14.69 10.87
CA LYS A 11 4.15 16.00 10.71
C LYS A 11 3.24 15.95 9.49
N PRO A 12 2.01 16.47 9.58
CA PRO A 12 1.15 16.56 8.41
C PRO A 12 1.79 17.44 7.34
N LEU A 13 1.80 16.96 6.12
CA LEU A 13 2.29 17.70 4.97
C LEU A 13 1.10 18.10 4.12
N THR A 14 0.70 19.39 4.21
CA THR A 14 -0.36 19.93 3.35
C THR A 14 0.30 20.44 2.08
N LYS A 15 0.39 19.61 1.08
CA LYS A 15 0.96 19.97 -0.20
C LYS A 15 0.00 19.66 -1.32
N ASN A 16 -0.03 20.48 -2.35
CA ASN A 16 -0.85 20.21 -3.53
C ASN A 16 -0.33 18.92 -4.19
N PHE A 17 -1.11 17.86 -4.10
CA PHE A 17 -0.71 16.55 -4.62
C PHE A 17 -1.03 16.35 -6.10
N SER A 18 -1.47 17.38 -6.79
CA SER A 18 -1.70 17.31 -8.23
C SER A 18 -0.41 17.37 -9.07
N GLN A 19 0.70 17.78 -8.47
CA GLN A 19 1.98 17.83 -9.18
C GLN A 19 2.50 16.44 -9.52
N LYS A 20 3.09 16.30 -10.70
CA LYS A 20 3.72 15.06 -11.17
C LYS A 20 5.16 14.97 -10.67
N ASN A 21 5.68 13.74 -10.62
CA ASN A 21 7.10 13.46 -10.32
C ASN A 21 7.56 13.99 -8.96
N ILE A 22 6.71 13.87 -7.97
CA ILE A 22 7.08 14.19 -6.59
C ILE A 22 7.75 12.96 -5.99
N THR A 23 8.91 13.19 -5.33
CA THR A 23 9.61 12.15 -4.58
C THR A 23 9.67 12.55 -3.11
N VAL A 24 9.31 11.63 -2.24
CA VAL A 24 9.31 11.83 -0.79
C VAL A 24 10.05 10.67 -0.12
N GLU A 25 10.97 10.97 0.78
CA GLU A 25 11.67 9.96 1.56
C GLU A 25 10.99 9.73 2.91
N ASN A 26 11.09 8.51 3.43
CA ASN A 26 10.47 8.10 4.70
C ASN A 26 8.99 8.47 4.72
N PHE A 27 8.29 7.98 3.70
CA PHE A 27 6.90 8.33 3.44
C PHE A 27 5.94 7.53 4.30
N SER A 28 4.95 8.23 4.85
CA SER A 28 3.77 7.58 5.43
C SER A 28 2.53 8.43 5.17
N SER A 29 1.40 7.78 5.02
CA SER A 29 0.15 8.46 4.67
C SER A 29 -1.06 7.63 5.09
N ILE A 30 -2.21 8.28 5.07
CA ILE A 30 -3.51 7.64 5.29
C ILE A 30 -4.33 7.85 4.02
N VAL A 31 -4.86 6.75 3.48
CA VAL A 31 -5.77 6.79 2.33
C VAL A 31 -7.18 6.53 2.85
N LEU A 32 -8.08 7.46 2.58
CA LEU A 32 -9.49 7.33 2.93
C LEU A 32 -10.27 6.91 1.69
N SER A 33 -11.02 5.84 1.79
CA SER A 33 -11.84 5.33 0.70
C SER A 33 -13.19 4.86 1.25
N LYS A 34 -14.08 4.43 0.35
CA LYS A 34 -15.38 3.87 0.76
C LYS A 34 -15.21 2.60 1.61
N SER A 35 -14.13 1.86 1.40
CA SER A 35 -13.84 0.63 2.15
C SER A 35 -13.23 0.90 3.53
N GLY A 36 -12.86 2.15 3.83
CA GLY A 36 -12.32 2.53 5.13
C GLY A 36 -10.98 3.25 5.04
N ILE A 37 -10.20 3.12 6.10
CA ILE A 37 -8.91 3.78 6.25
C ILE A 37 -7.80 2.78 6.00
N THR A 38 -6.85 3.14 5.13
CA THR A 38 -5.65 2.37 4.87
C THR A 38 -4.43 3.24 5.17
N LYS A 39 -3.55 2.75 6.02
CA LYS A 39 -2.25 3.38 6.25
C LYS A 39 -1.26 2.81 5.26
N ILE A 40 -0.48 3.67 4.63
CA ILE A 40 0.56 3.27 3.70
C ILE A 40 1.88 3.90 4.11
N GLY A 41 2.98 3.23 3.78
CA GLY A 41 4.30 3.77 4.05
C GLY A 41 5.36 3.08 3.23
N SER A 42 6.50 3.75 3.06
CA SER A 42 7.63 3.23 2.30
C SER A 42 8.90 4.00 2.64
N GLU A 43 10.04 3.42 2.24
CA GLU A 43 11.30 4.14 2.33
C GLU A 43 11.31 5.36 1.41
N LYS A 44 10.66 5.26 0.26
CA LYS A 44 10.59 6.33 -0.71
C LYS A 44 9.28 6.27 -1.48
N LEU A 45 8.68 7.42 -1.71
CA LEU A 45 7.49 7.54 -2.55
C LEU A 45 7.85 8.26 -3.84
N ASN A 46 7.42 7.72 -4.96
CA ASN A 46 7.46 8.42 -6.24
C ASN A 46 6.03 8.61 -6.74
N LYS A 47 5.60 9.85 -6.86
CA LYS A 47 4.32 10.16 -7.49
C LYS A 47 4.55 10.29 -8.99
N ILE A 48 3.89 9.44 -9.76
CA ILE A 48 4.03 9.37 -11.21
C ILE A 48 3.05 10.32 -11.88
N ASP A 49 1.80 10.31 -11.47
CA ASP A 49 0.75 11.22 -11.94
C ASP A 49 -0.33 11.37 -10.85
N GLU A 50 -1.48 11.95 -11.20
CA GLU A 50 -2.55 12.20 -10.22
C GLU A 50 -3.10 10.92 -9.60
N ASP A 51 -3.08 9.82 -10.34
CA ASP A 51 -3.69 8.56 -9.91
C ASP A 51 -2.67 7.52 -9.47
N ASN A 52 -1.43 7.60 -9.91
CA ASN A 52 -0.44 6.56 -9.72
C ASN A 52 0.68 7.00 -8.81
N ILE A 53 0.92 6.21 -7.77
CA ILE A 53 2.08 6.36 -6.89
C ILE A 53 2.85 5.04 -6.85
N TYR A 54 4.15 5.14 -6.58
CA TYR A 54 5.03 4.00 -6.46
C TYR A 54 5.74 4.07 -5.11
N LEU A 55 5.54 3.03 -4.30
CA LEU A 55 6.19 2.91 -3.00
C LEU A 55 7.49 2.13 -3.19
N GLU A 56 8.61 2.82 -3.18
CA GLU A 56 9.91 2.25 -3.45
C GLU A 56 10.58 1.75 -2.16
N GLY A 57 11.20 0.58 -2.25
CA GLY A 57 11.85 -0.05 -1.11
C GLY A 57 10.86 -0.77 -0.21
N ASN A 58 11.25 -0.96 1.03
CA ASN A 58 10.38 -1.60 2.02
C ASN A 58 9.12 -0.77 2.22
N SER A 59 7.98 -1.41 2.05
CA SER A 59 6.69 -0.73 2.00
C SER A 59 5.64 -1.50 2.77
N TYR A 60 4.59 -0.83 3.20
CA TYR A 60 3.48 -1.50 3.87
C TYR A 60 2.14 -0.86 3.53
N LEU A 61 1.11 -1.67 3.62
CA LEU A 61 -0.29 -1.27 3.57
C LEU A 61 -0.97 -1.88 4.80
N GLU A 62 -1.69 -1.08 5.57
CA GLU A 62 -2.35 -1.56 6.79
C GLU A 62 -3.76 -1.04 6.88
N ASN A 63 -4.71 -1.96 7.04
CA ASN A 63 -6.10 -1.62 7.35
C ASN A 63 -6.55 -2.40 8.61
N LYS A 64 -7.85 -2.37 8.91
CA LYS A 64 -8.41 -3.05 10.09
C LYS A 64 -8.21 -4.56 10.06
N GLU A 65 -8.20 -5.15 8.88
CA GLU A 65 -8.28 -6.60 8.73
C GLU A 65 -6.93 -7.25 8.56
N TYR A 66 -5.98 -6.54 7.92
CA TYR A 66 -4.68 -7.12 7.61
C TYR A 66 -3.61 -6.05 7.45
N LYS A 67 -2.38 -6.50 7.46
CA LYS A 67 -1.21 -5.69 7.19
C LYS A 67 -0.36 -6.38 6.13
N ILE A 68 -0.06 -5.66 5.06
CA ILE A 68 0.77 -6.15 3.97
C ILE A 68 2.14 -5.50 4.06
N TYR A 69 3.18 -6.32 4.13
CA TYR A 69 4.56 -5.88 4.03
C TYR A 69 5.14 -6.37 2.72
N GLY A 70 5.72 -5.48 1.96
CA GLY A 70 6.31 -5.83 0.68
C GLY A 70 7.39 -4.88 0.27
N LYS A 71 7.76 -4.95 -1.00
CA LYS A 71 8.72 -4.03 -1.62
C LYS A 71 8.18 -3.57 -2.95
N ASN A 72 8.45 -2.31 -3.26
CA ASN A 72 8.16 -1.77 -4.59
C ASN A 72 6.69 -1.97 -4.98
N ILE A 73 5.80 -1.36 -4.19
CA ILE A 73 4.35 -1.48 -4.38
C ILE A 73 3.85 -0.34 -5.25
N SER A 74 3.16 -0.68 -6.34
CA SER A 74 2.48 0.29 -7.20
C SER A 74 1.03 0.44 -6.75
N ILE A 75 0.56 1.68 -6.63
CA ILE A 75 -0.82 1.97 -6.24
C ILE A 75 -1.47 2.88 -7.25
N ASN A 76 -2.65 2.48 -7.73
CA ASN A 76 -3.54 3.36 -8.50
C ASN A 76 -4.66 3.82 -7.57
N LEU A 77 -4.66 5.10 -7.25
CA LEU A 77 -5.57 5.67 -6.27
C LEU A 77 -7.01 5.73 -6.78
N SER A 78 -7.22 6.05 -8.04
CA SER A 78 -8.56 6.17 -8.60
C SER A 78 -9.23 4.82 -8.80
N LYS A 79 -8.47 3.81 -9.19
CA LYS A 79 -8.99 2.45 -9.40
C LYS A 79 -8.98 1.61 -8.13
N GLU A 80 -8.34 2.08 -7.07
CA GLU A 80 -8.19 1.37 -5.81
C GLU A 80 -7.53 -0.01 -6.00
N ILE A 81 -6.39 0.00 -6.72
CA ILE A 81 -5.61 -1.21 -6.99
C ILE A 81 -4.19 -0.99 -6.47
N SER A 82 -3.67 -1.97 -5.74
CA SER A 82 -2.26 -2.01 -5.37
C SER A 82 -1.65 -3.35 -5.79
N LYS A 83 -0.39 -3.34 -6.18
CA LYS A 83 0.28 -4.56 -6.63
C LYS A 83 1.78 -4.50 -6.45
N SER A 84 2.42 -5.66 -6.35
CA SER A 84 3.86 -5.82 -6.40
C SER A 84 4.21 -7.17 -7.01
N ASP A 85 5.31 -7.20 -7.75
CA ASP A 85 5.85 -8.46 -8.31
C ASP A 85 6.94 -9.05 -7.41
N GLU A 86 7.15 -8.51 -6.22
CA GLU A 86 8.17 -8.97 -5.28
C GLU A 86 7.56 -9.65 -4.08
N ASN A 87 8.40 -10.29 -3.28
CA ASN A 87 7.96 -11.04 -2.12
C ASN A 87 7.13 -10.17 -1.18
N VAL A 88 6.06 -10.76 -0.69
CA VAL A 88 5.09 -10.08 0.17
C VAL A 88 4.74 -10.96 1.36
N GLU A 89 4.50 -10.30 2.50
CA GLU A 89 3.97 -10.94 3.70
C GLU A 89 2.68 -10.26 4.10
N VAL A 90 1.64 -11.06 4.37
CA VAL A 90 0.36 -10.54 4.82
C VAL A 90 0.06 -11.12 6.19
N ILE A 91 -0.18 -10.24 7.14
CA ILE A 91 -0.45 -10.62 8.53
C ILE A 91 -1.90 -10.24 8.84
N ASN A 92 -2.65 -11.20 9.35
CA ASN A 92 -3.99 -10.97 9.89
C ASN A 92 -4.16 -11.75 11.20
N ASN A 93 -5.36 -11.71 11.78
CA ASN A 93 -5.62 -12.41 13.03
C ASN A 93 -5.62 -13.94 12.91
N MET A 94 -5.64 -14.49 11.70
CA MET A 94 -5.59 -15.93 11.47
C MET A 94 -4.17 -16.46 11.26
N GLY A 95 -3.23 -15.61 10.85
CA GLY A 95 -1.88 -16.05 10.62
C GLY A 95 -1.07 -15.17 9.70
N LEU A 96 -0.01 -15.76 9.15
CA LEU A 96 0.93 -15.11 8.24
C LEU A 96 0.91 -15.81 6.90
N LEU A 97 0.71 -15.03 5.85
CA LEU A 97 0.78 -15.50 4.46
C LEU A 97 2.02 -14.90 3.79
N LYS A 98 2.76 -15.74 3.09
CA LYS A 98 3.91 -15.31 2.28
C LYS A 98 3.66 -15.67 0.82
N ALA A 99 4.01 -14.78 -0.08
CA ALA A 99 3.86 -14.99 -1.52
C ALA A 99 4.98 -14.27 -2.27
N GLN A 100 5.05 -14.50 -3.57
CA GLN A 100 6.09 -13.91 -4.44
C GLN A 100 5.58 -12.70 -5.21
N GLY A 101 4.36 -12.29 -4.94
CA GLY A 101 3.73 -11.12 -5.51
C GLY A 101 2.29 -11.04 -5.11
N PHE A 102 1.66 -9.88 -5.32
CA PHE A 102 0.24 -9.72 -5.02
C PHE A 102 -0.40 -8.65 -5.90
N LYS A 103 -1.71 -8.75 -6.01
CA LYS A 103 -2.56 -7.73 -6.59
C LYS A 103 -3.80 -7.58 -5.70
N ASN A 104 -3.95 -6.42 -5.10
CA ASN A 104 -5.05 -6.12 -4.22
C ASN A 104 -6.07 -5.25 -4.96
N LEU A 105 -7.28 -5.76 -5.11
CA LEU A 105 -8.41 -5.05 -5.70
C LEU A 105 -9.29 -4.54 -4.56
N ASP A 106 -8.91 -3.43 -3.97
CA ASP A 106 -9.63 -2.85 -2.82
C ASP A 106 -11.09 -2.57 -3.15
N TYR A 107 -11.38 -2.12 -4.37
CA TYR A 107 -12.74 -1.83 -4.80
C TYR A 107 -13.67 -3.06 -4.75
N ASP A 108 -13.09 -4.27 -4.80
CA ASP A 108 -13.81 -5.54 -4.85
C ASP A 108 -13.53 -6.43 -3.63
N GLY A 109 -12.68 -5.95 -2.72
CA GLY A 109 -12.31 -6.69 -1.52
C GLY A 109 -11.54 -7.97 -1.78
N LYS A 110 -10.85 -8.08 -2.92
CA LYS A 110 -10.13 -9.29 -3.33
C LYS A 110 -8.64 -9.05 -3.39
N ILE A 111 -7.87 -10.03 -2.95
CA ILE A 111 -6.41 -10.03 -3.06
C ILE A 111 -5.99 -11.31 -3.77
N PHE A 112 -5.19 -11.16 -4.82
CA PHE A 112 -4.60 -12.27 -5.55
C PHE A 112 -3.13 -12.36 -5.22
N PHE A 113 -2.64 -13.58 -5.01
CA PHE A 113 -1.23 -13.83 -4.72
C PHE A 113 -0.60 -14.62 -5.86
N GLU A 114 0.67 -14.34 -6.13
CA GLU A 114 1.41 -14.96 -7.23
C GLU A 114 2.59 -15.77 -6.70
N GLY A 115 2.98 -16.78 -7.49
CA GLY A 115 4.12 -17.64 -7.19
C GLY A 115 3.81 -18.65 -6.11
N GLU A 116 4.84 -19.02 -5.36
CA GLU A 116 4.68 -19.92 -4.23
C GLU A 116 4.02 -19.19 -3.07
N VAL A 117 2.93 -19.77 -2.58
CA VAL A 117 2.17 -19.18 -1.48
C VAL A 117 2.24 -20.10 -0.28
N GLU A 118 2.66 -19.56 0.86
CA GLU A 118 2.74 -20.29 2.13
C GLU A 118 1.88 -19.58 3.17
N PHE A 119 1.06 -20.33 3.88
CA PHE A 119 0.23 -19.77 4.94
C PHE A 119 0.48 -20.51 6.24
N VAL A 120 0.83 -19.75 7.29
CA VAL A 120 1.05 -20.28 8.64
C VAL A 120 -0.08 -19.78 9.53
N ILE A 121 -0.86 -20.72 10.05
CA ILE A 121 -2.02 -20.39 10.89
C ILE A 121 -1.57 -20.21 12.33
N ASN A 122 -2.05 -19.16 12.99
CA ASN A 122 -1.85 -18.95 14.42
C ASN A 122 -2.74 -19.90 15.20
N GLU A 123 -2.16 -20.54 16.18
CA GLU A 123 -2.91 -21.40 17.08
C GLU A 123 -3.17 -20.72 18.42
#